data_c6611ee054b804958c83adfab786f39e
#
_entry.id   c6611ee054b804958c83adfab786f39e
#
_cell.length_a   1.000
_cell.length_b   1.000
_cell.length_c   1.000
_cell.angle_alpha   90.00
_cell.angle_beta   90.00
_cell.angle_gamma   90.00
#
_symmetry.space_group_name_H-M   'P 1'
#
loop_
_entity.id
_entity.type
_entity.pdbx_description
1 polymer ?
#
loop_
_entity_poly.entity_id
_entity_poly.type
_entity_poly.pdbx_seq_one_letter_code
_entity_poly.pdbx_strand_id
1 'polypeptide(L)' 'MSPKVNTEDLISASEVAQILGLSHYNTVTTYLRRYEDFPHPVVDLSGGRIRLWLRQDILAWKTERSR' A
#
# COMPACT_ATOMS: atom_id res chain seq x y z
N MET A 1 5.35 19.71 -15.60
CA MET A 1 4.95 19.91 -14.21
C MET A 1 4.86 18.57 -13.52
N SER A 2 5.59 18.43 -12.42
CA SER A 2 5.55 17.16 -11.73
C SER A 2 4.16 16.96 -11.12
N PRO A 3 3.62 15.75 -11.20
CA PRO A 3 2.32 15.48 -10.62
C PRO A 3 2.39 15.68 -9.10
N LYS A 4 1.45 16.42 -8.59
CA LYS A 4 1.33 16.54 -7.15
C LYS A 4 0.62 15.30 -6.63
N VAL A 5 1.25 14.67 -5.65
CA VAL A 5 0.58 13.58 -4.96
C VAL A 5 -0.41 14.21 -3.99
N ASN A 6 -1.68 14.00 -4.23
CA ASN A 6 -2.70 14.45 -3.30
C ASN A 6 -2.65 13.59 -2.04
N THR A 7 -2.78 14.24 -0.89
CA THR A 7 -2.82 13.50 0.38
C THR A 7 -3.99 12.52 0.40
N GLU A 8 -5.03 12.78 -0.37
CA GLU A 8 -6.17 11.89 -0.49
C GLU A 8 -5.82 10.57 -1.19
N ASP A 9 -4.75 10.57 -1.98
CA ASP A 9 -4.28 9.37 -2.67
C ASP A 9 -3.36 8.54 -1.81
N LEU A 10 -2.93 9.08 -0.67
CA LEU A 10 -2.08 8.35 0.27
C LEU A 10 -2.95 7.58 1.25
N ILE A 11 -2.64 6.31 1.41
CA ILE A 11 -3.41 5.44 2.31
C ILE A 11 -2.48 4.73 3.26
N SER A 12 -2.98 4.49 4.47
CA SER A 12 -2.25 3.80 5.51
C SER A 12 -2.32 2.28 5.30
N ALA A 13 -1.52 1.55 6.09
CA ALA A 13 -1.57 0.10 6.06
C ALA A 13 -2.96 -0.44 6.36
N SER A 14 -3.68 0.21 7.27
CA SER A 14 -5.05 -0.21 7.59
C SER A 14 -5.97 -0.12 6.37
N GLU A 15 -5.85 0.95 5.61
CA GLU A 15 -6.65 1.11 4.40
C GLU A 15 -6.23 0.13 3.31
N VAL A 16 -4.92 -0.12 3.19
CA VAL A 16 -4.43 -1.12 2.26
C VAL A 16 -5.04 -2.49 2.58
N ALA A 17 -5.06 -2.84 3.86
CA ALA A 17 -5.66 -4.09 4.30
C ALA A 17 -7.13 -4.16 3.92
N GLN A 18 -7.88 -3.06 4.11
CA GLN A 18 -9.29 -3.02 3.73
C GLN A 18 -9.49 -3.22 2.24
N ILE A 19 -8.68 -2.58 1.43
CA ILE A 19 -8.77 -2.70 -0.03
C ILE A 19 -8.50 -4.14 -0.46
N LEU A 20 -7.51 -4.78 0.16
CA LEU A 20 -7.11 -6.13 -0.18
C LEU A 20 -7.97 -7.21 0.50
N GLY A 21 -8.88 -6.80 1.38
CA GLY A 21 -9.74 -7.74 2.09
C GLY A 21 -9.03 -8.50 3.19
N LEU A 22 -8.00 -7.91 3.78
CA LEU A 22 -7.23 -8.54 4.83
C LEU A 22 -7.82 -8.23 6.20
N SER A 23 -7.71 -9.17 7.12
CA SER A 23 -8.27 -9.01 8.47
C SER A 23 -7.46 -8.06 9.34
N HIS A 24 -6.15 -8.00 9.09
CA HIS A 24 -5.24 -7.21 9.93
C HIS A 24 -4.26 -6.43 9.07
N TYR A 25 -3.95 -5.21 9.52
CA TYR A 25 -2.96 -4.38 8.84
C TYR A 25 -1.57 -5.01 8.87
N ASN A 26 -1.28 -5.86 9.85
CA ASN A 26 0.00 -6.57 9.92
C ASN A 26 0.25 -7.46 8.72
N THR A 27 -0.82 -7.93 8.09
CA THR A 27 -0.70 -8.76 6.90
C THR A 27 -0.13 -8.00 5.72
N VAL A 28 -0.31 -6.67 5.71
CA VAL A 28 0.27 -5.82 4.67
C VAL A 28 1.80 -5.90 4.70
N THR A 29 2.38 -5.86 5.91
CA THR A 29 3.82 -6.01 6.07
C THR A 29 4.28 -7.37 5.56
N THR A 30 3.52 -8.40 5.86
CA THR A 30 3.81 -9.75 5.36
C THR A 30 3.81 -9.78 3.84
N TYR A 31 2.83 -9.15 3.22
CA TYR A 31 2.74 -9.07 1.76
C TYR A 31 3.93 -8.33 1.17
N LEU A 32 4.34 -7.24 1.80
CA LEU A 32 5.49 -6.45 1.35
C LEU A 32 6.77 -7.28 1.33
N ARG A 33 6.91 -8.20 2.28
CA ARG A 33 8.09 -9.07 2.37
C ARG A 33 7.98 -10.29 1.47
N ARG A 34 6.77 -10.80 1.27
CA ARG A 34 6.54 -12.05 0.55
C ARG A 34 6.47 -11.88 -0.96
N TYR A 35 5.87 -10.81 -1.42
CA TYR A 35 5.66 -10.57 -2.85
C TYR A 35 6.58 -9.47 -3.33
N GLU A 36 7.45 -9.81 -4.28
CA GLU A 36 8.40 -8.83 -4.83
C GLU A 36 7.71 -7.73 -5.63
N ASP A 37 6.57 -8.06 -6.22
CA ASP A 37 5.81 -7.11 -7.03
C ASP A 37 4.84 -6.26 -6.22
N PHE A 38 4.78 -6.47 -4.90
CA PHE A 38 3.91 -5.67 -4.06
C PHE A 38 4.40 -4.22 -4.03
N PRO A 39 3.50 -3.24 -4.17
CA PRO A 39 3.92 -1.84 -4.18
C PRO A 39 4.65 -1.45 -2.91
N HIS A 40 5.74 -0.73 -3.08
CA HIS A 40 6.50 -0.22 -1.95
C HIS A 40 5.84 1.05 -1.42
N PRO A 41 5.90 1.30 -0.10
CA PRO A 41 5.36 2.54 0.44
C PRO A 41 6.10 3.74 -0.11
N VAL A 42 5.37 4.79 -0.45
CA VAL A 42 5.98 6.04 -0.92
C VAL A 42 6.45 6.90 0.26
N VAL A 43 5.92 6.61 1.45
CA VAL A 43 6.38 7.22 2.70
C VAL A 43 6.69 6.08 3.66
N ASP A 44 7.89 6.10 4.24
CA ASP A 44 8.31 5.08 5.19
C ASP A 44 9.15 5.79 6.25
N LEU A 45 8.54 6.08 7.38
CA LEU A 45 9.14 6.84 8.47
C LEU A 45 9.13 6.03 9.76
N SER A 46 9.95 6.48 10.71
CA SER A 46 9.97 5.93 12.07
C SER A 46 10.20 4.41 12.09
N GLY A 47 11.11 3.94 11.26
CA GLY A 47 11.46 2.53 11.25
C GLY A 47 10.31 1.62 10.80
N GLY A 48 9.45 2.13 9.94
CA GLY A 48 8.34 1.38 9.43
C GLY A 48 7.04 1.56 10.19
N ARG A 49 7.03 2.43 11.19
CA ARG A 49 5.79 2.70 11.94
C ARG A 49 4.80 3.50 11.13
N ILE A 50 5.32 4.41 10.28
CA ILE A 50 4.50 5.25 9.43
C ILE A 50 4.81 4.89 8.00
N ARG A 51 3.89 4.17 7.36
CA ARG A 51 4.01 3.80 5.96
C ARG A 51 2.74 4.19 5.24
N LEU A 52 2.92 4.87 4.12
CA LEU A 52 1.80 5.28 3.28
C LEU A 52 2.05 4.79 1.86
N TRP A 53 0.98 4.36 1.23
CA TRP A 53 1.01 3.89 -0.16
C TRP A 53 0.14 4.77 -1.02
N LEU A 54 0.39 4.77 -2.31
CA LEU A 54 -0.53 5.37 -3.26
C LEU A 54 -1.69 4.40 -3.48
N ARG A 55 -2.91 4.91 -3.32
CA ARG A 55 -4.10 4.08 -3.52
C ARG A 55 -4.12 3.41 -4.89
N GLN A 56 -3.77 4.17 -5.93
CA GLN A 56 -3.76 3.64 -7.29
C GLN A 56 -2.81 2.46 -7.46
N ASP A 57 -1.66 2.49 -6.77
CA ASP A 57 -0.70 1.40 -6.83
C ASP A 57 -1.29 0.13 -6.22
N ILE A 58 -1.97 0.27 -5.09
CA ILE A 58 -2.59 -0.87 -4.42
C ILE A 58 -3.73 -1.43 -5.26
N LEU A 59 -4.55 -0.56 -5.83
CA LEU A 59 -5.66 -1.01 -6.68
C LEU A 59 -5.15 -1.71 -7.93
N ALA A 60 -4.08 -1.20 -8.52
CA ALA A 60 -3.47 -1.82 -9.69
C ALA A 60 -2.94 -3.21 -9.35
N TRP A 61 -2.25 -3.33 -8.23
CA TRP A 61 -1.70 -4.62 -7.80
C TRP A 61 -2.83 -5.63 -7.53
N LYS A 62 -3.88 -5.17 -6.86
CA LYS A 62 -5.03 -6.02 -6.58
C LYS A 62 -5.67 -6.52 -7.87
N THR A 63 -5.86 -5.63 -8.85
CA THR A 63 -6.45 -5.97 -10.13
C THR A 63 -5.60 -7.00 -10.86
N GLU A 64 -4.28 -6.81 -10.85
CA GLU A 64 -3.36 -7.74 -11.49
C GLU A 64 -3.46 -9.14 -10.87
N ARG A 65 -3.57 -9.21 -9.54
CA ARG A 65 -3.62 -10.49 -8.87
C ARG A 65 -5.00 -11.17 -8.93
N SER A 66 -6.02 -10.40 -9.23
CA SER A 66 -7.39 -10.93 -9.31
C SER A 66 -7.71 -11.61 -10.64
N ARG A 67 -6.79 -11.58 -11.57
CA ARG A 67 -6.99 -12.20 -12.88
C ARG A 67 -6.89 -13.71 -12.83
#